data_4319edaac58342be83d6b86871e8cf87
#
_entry.id   4319edaac58342be83d6b86871e8cf87
#
_cell.length_a   1.000
_cell.length_b   1.000
_cell.length_c   1.000
_cell.angle_alpha   90.00
_cell.angle_beta   90.00
_cell.angle_gamma   90.00
#
_symmetry.space_group_name_H-M   'P 1'
#
loop_
_entity.id
_entity.type
_entity.pdbx_description
1 polymer ?
#
loop_
_entity_poly.entity_id
_entity_poly.type
_entity_poly.pdbx_seq_one_letter_code
_entity_poly.pdbx_strand_id
1 'polypeptide(L)'
;MKNNLNFFIIIFLSLFVSNFLQAKDNKNRIAVGGGIYNFMKHGSDDFNQSSVAYNIEYFSKKKAFGFIKPFLGFLGTTENAFYGYFGLSTDLYFFDCKCYLLSPSLAVGGYEDGDQIRLGHTIEFRSGGDISYRFKNNVRVGVGVFHISNAGLGYRNPGSEQIIFKYHIPFN
;
A
#
# COMPACT_ATOMS: atom_id res chain seq x y z
N MET A 1 -1.36 -29.50 24.92
CA MET A 1 -2.59 -29.06 24.21
C MET A 1 -2.49 -27.70 23.49
N LYS A 2 -1.62 -26.76 23.86
CA LYS A 2 -1.48 -25.45 23.17
C LYS A 2 -0.95 -25.52 21.72
N ASN A 3 -0.12 -26.50 21.39
CA ASN A 3 0.50 -26.57 20.05
C ASN A 3 -0.46 -27.01 18.92
N ASN A 4 -1.49 -27.79 19.24
CA ASN A 4 -2.43 -28.27 18.23
C ASN A 4 -3.39 -27.16 17.77
N LEU A 5 -3.75 -26.21 18.64
CA LEU A 5 -4.64 -25.10 18.26
C LEU A 5 -3.97 -24.17 17.25
N ASN A 6 -2.67 -23.86 17.44
CA ASN A 6 -1.92 -23.04 16.51
C ASN A 6 -1.75 -23.71 15.14
N PHE A 7 -1.55 -25.03 15.11
CA PHE A 7 -1.45 -25.81 13.89
C PHE A 7 -2.77 -25.81 13.08
N PHE A 8 -3.91 -25.99 13.75
CA PHE A 8 -5.23 -25.90 13.11
C PHE A 8 -5.55 -24.49 12.62
N ILE A 9 -5.17 -23.45 13.35
CA ILE A 9 -5.34 -22.05 12.92
C ILE A 9 -4.52 -21.78 11.66
N ILE A 10 -3.26 -22.24 11.59
CA ILE A 10 -2.40 -22.07 10.42
C ILE A 10 -2.97 -22.81 9.20
N ILE A 11 -3.44 -24.05 9.35
CA ILE A 11 -4.06 -24.81 8.27
C ILE A 11 -5.37 -24.14 7.81
N PHE A 12 -6.22 -23.70 8.74
CA PHE A 12 -7.45 -23.01 8.42
C PHE A 12 -7.18 -21.68 7.69
N LEU A 13 -6.20 -20.90 8.15
CA LEU A 13 -5.75 -19.68 7.47
C LEU A 13 -5.20 -19.99 6.06
N SER A 14 -4.41 -21.04 5.90
CA SER A 14 -3.83 -21.43 4.61
C SER A 14 -4.88 -21.88 3.60
N LEU A 15 -5.89 -22.65 4.05
CA LEU A 15 -7.02 -23.07 3.21
C LEU A 15 -7.95 -21.89 2.86
N PHE A 16 -8.11 -20.94 3.76
CA PHE A 16 -8.89 -19.73 3.50
C PHE A 16 -8.19 -18.84 2.47
N VAL A 17 -6.89 -18.62 2.63
CA VAL A 17 -6.07 -17.82 1.71
C VAL A 17 -6.01 -18.42 0.31
N SER A 18 -5.96 -19.76 0.17
CA SER A 18 -5.88 -20.42 -1.14
C SER A 18 -7.09 -20.18 -2.04
N ASN A 19 -8.28 -19.99 -1.47
CA ASN A 19 -9.50 -19.68 -2.22
C ASN A 19 -9.57 -18.21 -2.70
N PHE A 20 -8.88 -17.28 -2.03
CA PHE A 20 -8.85 -15.87 -2.40
C PHE A 20 -7.81 -15.52 -3.48
N LEU A 21 -6.75 -16.33 -3.60
CA LEU A 21 -5.62 -16.08 -4.51
C LEU A 21 -5.89 -16.41 -5.99
N GLN A 22 -7.03 -16.96 -6.33
CA GLN A 22 -7.29 -17.58 -7.64
C GLN A 22 -7.90 -16.64 -8.69
N ALA A 23 -7.83 -15.35 -8.56
CA ALA A 23 -8.28 -14.45 -9.63
C ALA A 23 -7.15 -14.13 -10.59
N LYS A 24 -7.39 -14.46 -11.85
CA LYS A 24 -6.48 -14.30 -12.98
C LYS A 24 -6.42 -12.85 -13.46
N ASP A 25 -5.84 -11.95 -12.63
CA ASP A 25 -5.51 -10.61 -13.11
C ASP A 25 -4.08 -10.60 -13.68
N ASN A 26 -4.00 -10.62 -15.00
CA ASN A 26 -2.76 -10.68 -15.77
C ASN A 26 -2.48 -9.37 -16.52
N LYS A 27 -2.91 -8.23 -15.98
CA LYS A 27 -2.66 -6.92 -16.57
C LYS A 27 -1.68 -6.11 -15.76
N ASN A 28 -0.85 -5.35 -16.46
CA ASN A 28 -0.15 -4.23 -15.84
C ASN A 28 -1.17 -3.17 -15.42
N ARG A 29 -0.84 -2.35 -14.43
CA ARG A 29 -1.71 -1.26 -13.97
C ARG A 29 -0.90 -0.02 -13.69
N ILE A 30 -1.45 1.13 -14.07
CA ILE A 30 -1.08 2.41 -13.49
C ILE A 30 -2.20 2.80 -12.54
N ALA A 31 -1.85 3.15 -11.31
CA ALA A 31 -2.75 3.78 -10.36
C ALA A 31 -2.37 5.24 -10.21
N VAL A 32 -3.35 6.13 -10.31
CA VAL A 32 -3.21 7.54 -9.96
C VAL A 32 -4.12 7.84 -8.78
N GLY A 33 -3.66 8.68 -7.87
CA GLY A 33 -4.42 8.95 -6.66
C GLY A 33 -4.17 10.32 -6.08
N GLY A 34 -5.10 10.73 -5.22
CA GLY A 34 -4.99 11.92 -4.39
C GLY A 34 -5.60 11.68 -3.02
N GLY A 35 -5.11 12.39 -2.01
CA GLY A 35 -5.57 12.17 -0.67
C GLY A 35 -4.93 13.08 0.36
N ILE A 36 -4.83 12.58 1.59
CA ILE A 36 -4.28 13.31 2.74
C ILE A 36 -3.04 12.58 3.25
N TYR A 37 -1.96 13.30 3.36
CA TYR A 37 -0.72 12.89 4.00
C TYR A 37 -0.73 13.34 5.48
N ASN A 38 -0.17 12.52 6.37
CA ASN A 38 -0.01 12.78 7.79
C ASN A 38 -1.33 13.14 8.50
N PHE A 39 -2.39 12.37 8.25
CA PHE A 39 -3.71 12.69 8.78
C PHE A 39 -3.84 12.44 10.30
N MET A 40 -3.00 11.60 10.91
CA MET A 40 -3.02 11.28 12.34
C MET A 40 -2.16 12.22 13.21
N LYS A 41 -1.21 12.95 12.63
CA LYS A 41 -0.35 13.93 13.32
C LYS A 41 0.34 13.40 14.57
N HIS A 42 1.38 12.62 14.39
CA HIS A 42 2.17 12.08 15.49
C HIS A 42 3.27 13.05 15.96
N GLY A 43 3.31 13.30 17.29
CA GLY A 43 4.37 14.11 17.92
C GLY A 43 4.14 15.62 17.89
N SER A 44 5.11 16.37 18.43
CA SER A 44 5.10 17.84 18.59
C SER A 44 6.09 18.53 17.65
N ASP A 45 6.21 18.06 16.41
CA ASP A 45 7.04 18.70 15.39
C ASP A 45 6.33 19.93 14.82
N ASP A 46 7.05 21.05 14.62
CA ASP A 46 6.51 22.26 14.01
C ASP A 46 5.98 22.02 12.58
N PHE A 47 6.54 21.01 11.87
CA PHE A 47 6.13 20.56 10.55
C PHE A 47 5.09 19.43 10.56
N ASN A 48 4.51 19.10 11.72
CA ASN A 48 3.53 18.04 11.89
C ASN A 48 2.12 18.48 11.44
N GLN A 49 1.99 18.81 10.18
CA GLN A 49 0.73 19.23 9.57
C GLN A 49 0.26 18.21 8.52
N SER A 50 -1.05 18.14 8.33
CA SER A 50 -1.63 17.36 7.22
C SER A 50 -1.55 18.17 5.93
N SER A 51 -1.31 17.51 4.82
CA SER A 51 -1.26 18.12 3.49
C SER A 51 -1.98 17.27 2.45
N VAL A 52 -2.23 17.85 1.28
CA VAL A 52 -2.73 17.09 0.15
C VAL A 52 -1.60 16.24 -0.42
N ALA A 53 -1.88 14.97 -0.63
CA ALA A 53 -0.98 14.03 -1.29
C ALA A 53 -1.46 13.73 -2.71
N TYR A 54 -0.53 13.54 -3.63
CA TYR A 54 -0.75 12.96 -4.96
C TYR A 54 0.16 11.76 -5.14
N ASN A 55 -0.35 10.74 -5.84
CA ASN A 55 0.31 9.45 -5.94
C ASN A 55 0.19 8.88 -7.35
N ILE A 56 1.26 8.25 -7.81
CA ILE A 56 1.27 7.45 -9.02
C ILE A 56 2.01 6.14 -8.75
N GLU A 57 1.44 5.01 -9.17
CA GLU A 57 2.02 3.68 -8.98
C GLU A 57 1.90 2.84 -10.24
N TYR A 58 2.91 2.05 -10.51
CA TYR A 58 2.91 1.02 -11.54
C TYR A 58 2.95 -0.36 -10.91
N PHE A 59 1.99 -1.22 -11.23
CA PHE A 59 1.93 -2.62 -10.80
C PHE A 59 2.20 -3.54 -11.98
N SER A 60 3.17 -4.43 -11.83
CA SER A 60 3.51 -5.41 -12.86
C SER A 60 2.45 -6.52 -12.95
N LYS A 61 2.20 -7.01 -14.18
CA LYS A 61 1.45 -8.25 -14.39
C LYS A 61 2.23 -9.50 -14.01
N LYS A 62 3.56 -9.42 -13.96
CA LYS A 62 4.43 -10.51 -13.54
C LYS A 62 4.23 -10.75 -12.05
N LYS A 63 4.09 -12.01 -11.66
CA LYS A 63 3.86 -12.42 -10.27
C LYS A 63 4.98 -13.35 -9.83
N ALA A 64 5.56 -13.05 -8.66
CA ALA A 64 6.39 -14.00 -7.94
C ALA A 64 5.48 -14.97 -7.17
N PHE A 65 5.85 -16.24 -7.12
CA PHE A 65 5.08 -17.31 -6.45
C PHE A 65 3.59 -17.36 -6.85
N GLY A 66 3.24 -16.88 -8.05
CA GLY A 66 1.88 -16.90 -8.59
C GLY A 66 0.93 -15.81 -8.09
N PHE A 67 1.26 -15.08 -7.02
CA PHE A 67 0.34 -14.12 -6.39
C PHE A 67 0.97 -12.76 -5.99
N ILE A 68 2.27 -12.70 -5.74
CA ILE A 68 2.95 -11.46 -5.32
C ILE A 68 3.32 -10.63 -6.56
N LYS A 69 2.85 -9.39 -6.61
CA LYS A 69 3.12 -8.43 -7.69
C LYS A 69 4.16 -7.41 -7.24
N PRO A 70 5.27 -7.27 -7.95
CA PRO A 70 6.15 -6.13 -7.76
C PRO A 70 5.47 -4.86 -8.26
N PHE A 71 5.71 -3.77 -7.55
CA PHE A 71 5.25 -2.44 -7.94
C PHE A 71 6.30 -1.39 -7.61
N LEU A 72 6.18 -0.24 -8.25
CA LEU A 72 6.94 0.96 -7.94
C LEU A 72 5.97 2.15 -7.89
N GLY A 73 6.32 3.17 -7.13
CA GLY A 73 5.46 4.32 -6.96
C GLY A 73 6.21 5.58 -6.58
N PHE A 74 5.50 6.67 -6.74
CA PHE A 74 5.91 7.99 -6.33
C PHE A 74 4.73 8.67 -5.62
N LEU A 75 5.02 9.31 -4.51
CA LEU A 75 4.09 10.16 -3.76
C LEU A 75 4.74 11.51 -3.59
N GLY A 76 3.97 12.57 -3.80
CA GLY A 76 4.34 13.92 -3.48
C GLY A 76 3.25 14.61 -2.67
N THR A 77 3.59 15.71 -2.01
CA THR A 77 2.68 16.50 -1.21
C THR A 77 2.69 17.97 -1.63
N THR A 78 1.67 18.73 -1.22
CA THR A 78 1.63 20.19 -1.41
C THR A 78 2.69 20.93 -0.58
N GLU A 79 3.27 20.27 0.42
CA GLU A 79 4.31 20.80 1.30
C GLU A 79 5.71 20.28 0.91
N ASN A 80 5.92 20.00 -0.38
CA ASN A 80 7.20 19.62 -0.98
C ASN A 80 7.84 18.33 -0.42
N ALA A 81 7.11 17.47 0.28
CA ALA A 81 7.61 16.14 0.63
C ALA A 81 7.48 15.21 -0.58
N PHE A 82 8.49 14.35 -0.76
CA PHE A 82 8.53 13.37 -1.84
C PHE A 82 8.94 12.00 -1.32
N TYR A 83 8.31 10.96 -1.88
CA TYR A 83 8.63 9.58 -1.56
C TYR A 83 8.61 8.72 -2.82
N GLY A 84 9.79 8.28 -3.26
CA GLY A 84 9.94 7.31 -4.34
C GLY A 84 10.18 5.92 -3.77
N TYR A 85 9.41 4.91 -4.18
CA TYR A 85 9.44 3.59 -3.56
C TYR A 85 9.20 2.45 -4.53
N PHE A 86 9.65 1.26 -4.14
CA PHE A 86 9.31 0.00 -4.79
C PHE A 86 8.89 -1.03 -3.74
N GLY A 87 8.08 -1.99 -4.15
CA GLY A 87 7.53 -2.93 -3.18
C GLY A 87 6.82 -4.12 -3.79
N LEU A 88 6.12 -4.83 -2.91
CA LEU A 88 5.38 -6.03 -3.20
C LEU A 88 3.93 -5.87 -2.74
N SER A 89 3.00 -6.32 -3.56
CA SER A 89 1.57 -6.30 -3.29
C SER A 89 0.94 -7.63 -3.68
N THR A 90 -0.20 -7.96 -3.10
CA THR A 90 -1.03 -9.07 -3.53
C THR A 90 -2.49 -8.65 -3.60
N ASP A 91 -3.27 -9.26 -4.48
CA ASP A 91 -4.71 -8.99 -4.60
C ASP A 91 -5.52 -10.14 -3.99
N LEU A 92 -6.30 -9.85 -2.98
CA LEU A 92 -7.28 -10.74 -2.37
C LEU A 92 -8.67 -10.37 -2.90
N TYR A 93 -9.33 -11.32 -3.55
CA TYR A 93 -10.63 -11.09 -4.19
C TYR A 93 -11.74 -11.63 -3.32
N PHE A 94 -12.82 -10.85 -3.19
CA PHE A 94 -13.97 -11.20 -2.38
C PHE A 94 -15.23 -11.33 -3.22
N PHE A 95 -16.16 -12.14 -2.73
CA PHE A 95 -17.44 -12.48 -3.33
C PHE A 95 -17.33 -13.19 -4.68
N ASP A 96 -18.40 -13.79 -5.13
CA ASP A 96 -18.46 -14.55 -6.40
C ASP A 96 -18.17 -13.66 -7.63
N CYS A 97 -18.53 -12.38 -7.56
CA CYS A 97 -18.22 -11.41 -8.61
C CYS A 97 -16.71 -11.13 -8.74
N LYS A 98 -15.91 -11.45 -7.71
CA LYS A 98 -14.48 -11.07 -7.64
C LYS A 98 -14.24 -9.60 -7.97
N CYS A 99 -15.22 -8.76 -7.62
CA CYS A 99 -15.23 -7.33 -7.91
C CYS A 99 -14.74 -6.47 -6.73
N TYR A 100 -14.76 -6.98 -5.52
CA TYR A 100 -14.16 -6.32 -4.35
C TYR A 100 -12.79 -6.91 -4.08
N LEU A 101 -11.82 -6.05 -3.81
CA LEU A 101 -10.43 -6.44 -3.56
C LEU A 101 -9.92 -5.77 -2.29
N LEU A 102 -9.11 -6.51 -1.55
CA LEU A 102 -8.16 -5.99 -0.59
C LEU A 102 -6.75 -6.25 -1.16
N SER A 103 -5.96 -5.21 -1.30
CA SER A 103 -4.60 -5.30 -1.86
C SER A 103 -3.56 -4.83 -0.84
N PRO A 104 -3.16 -5.70 0.13
CA PRO A 104 -2.07 -5.38 1.04
C PRO A 104 -0.76 -5.21 0.27
N SER A 105 0.08 -4.30 0.77
CA SER A 105 1.38 -3.99 0.18
C SER A 105 2.42 -3.59 1.22
N LEU A 106 3.68 -3.89 0.88
CA LEU A 106 4.86 -3.45 1.59
C LEU A 106 5.84 -2.84 0.59
N ALA A 107 6.46 -1.73 0.93
CA ALA A 107 7.43 -1.06 0.09
C ALA A 107 8.56 -0.46 0.92
N VAL A 108 9.67 -0.15 0.25
CA VAL A 108 10.80 0.59 0.79
C VAL A 108 11.20 1.65 -0.24
N GLY A 109 11.65 2.80 0.22
CA GLY A 109 12.01 3.87 -0.71
C GLY A 109 12.77 5.02 -0.06
N GLY A 110 13.06 6.02 -0.89
CA GLY A 110 13.69 7.27 -0.48
C GLY A 110 12.64 8.35 -0.20
N TYR A 111 12.74 8.95 0.95
CA TYR A 111 11.87 10.02 1.41
C TYR A 111 12.65 11.31 1.61
N GLU A 112 12.04 12.41 1.19
CA GLU A 112 12.48 13.78 1.43
C GLU A 112 11.38 14.53 2.15
N ASP A 113 11.69 15.12 3.29
CA ASP A 113 10.70 15.72 4.21
C ASP A 113 10.00 16.96 3.62
N GLY A 114 10.71 17.79 2.84
CA GLY A 114 10.20 19.10 2.46
C GLY A 114 9.81 19.94 3.70
N ASP A 115 8.59 20.49 3.66
CA ASP A 115 7.97 21.22 4.77
C ASP A 115 6.97 20.34 5.56
N GLN A 116 7.16 19.02 5.49
CA GLN A 116 6.35 18.01 6.18
C GLN A 116 7.06 17.45 7.42
N ILE A 117 6.36 16.56 8.13
CA ILE A 117 6.89 15.83 9.28
C ILE A 117 8.23 15.18 8.94
N ARG A 118 9.24 15.44 9.77
CA ARG A 118 10.57 14.84 9.63
C ARG A 118 10.55 13.42 10.16
N LEU A 119 10.65 12.45 9.27
CA LEU A 119 10.63 11.04 9.64
C LEU A 119 11.95 10.57 10.26
N GLY A 120 13.06 11.29 9.99
CA GLY A 120 14.32 11.07 10.68
C GLY A 120 15.31 10.17 9.94
N HIS A 121 14.96 9.68 8.76
CA HIS A 121 15.83 8.91 7.89
C HIS A 121 15.39 9.05 6.42
N THR A 122 16.34 8.99 5.48
CA THR A 122 16.02 9.03 4.05
C THR A 122 15.37 7.73 3.56
N ILE A 123 15.74 6.59 4.15
CA ILE A 123 15.12 5.31 3.79
C ILE A 123 13.92 5.08 4.71
N GLU A 124 12.76 4.95 4.09
CA GLU A 124 11.49 4.71 4.78
C GLU A 124 10.80 3.47 4.22
N PHE A 125 10.08 2.76 5.10
CA PHE A 125 9.24 1.63 4.75
C PHE A 125 7.79 2.07 4.72
N ARG A 126 7.03 1.55 3.78
CA ARG A 126 5.60 1.80 3.65
C ARG A 126 4.84 0.49 3.78
N SER A 127 3.88 0.44 4.68
CA SER A 127 2.97 -0.69 4.88
C SER A 127 1.53 -0.23 4.80
N GLY A 128 0.64 -1.11 4.36
CA GLY A 128 -0.79 -0.80 4.25
C GLY A 128 -1.47 -1.58 3.15
N GLY A 129 -2.54 -1.03 2.60
CA GLY A 129 -3.27 -1.66 1.51
C GLY A 129 -4.43 -0.84 0.98
N ASP A 130 -4.94 -1.25 -0.16
CA ASP A 130 -6.09 -0.67 -0.84
C ASP A 130 -7.32 -1.57 -0.69
N ILE A 131 -8.47 -0.97 -0.43
CA ILE A 131 -9.77 -1.60 -0.67
C ILE A 131 -10.32 -1.00 -1.96
N SER A 132 -10.66 -1.84 -2.93
CA SER A 132 -11.09 -1.36 -4.24
C SER A 132 -12.22 -2.19 -4.84
N TYR A 133 -12.99 -1.53 -5.69
CA TYR A 133 -13.98 -2.14 -6.58
C TYR A 133 -13.44 -2.24 -8.00
N ARG A 134 -13.51 -3.43 -8.60
CA ARG A 134 -13.11 -3.71 -9.97
C ARG A 134 -14.32 -3.78 -10.90
N PHE A 135 -14.33 -2.93 -11.89
CA PHE A 135 -15.33 -2.91 -12.96
C PHE A 135 -15.11 -4.01 -14.00
N LYS A 136 -16.11 -4.26 -14.85
CA LYS A 136 -16.04 -5.28 -15.93
C LYS A 136 -14.89 -5.05 -16.92
N ASN A 137 -14.51 -3.79 -17.16
CA ASN A 137 -13.37 -3.41 -18.00
C ASN A 137 -12.01 -3.51 -17.26
N ASN A 138 -11.98 -4.08 -16.07
CA ASN A 138 -10.82 -4.22 -15.17
C ASN A 138 -10.24 -2.91 -14.61
N VAL A 139 -10.87 -1.76 -14.83
CA VAL A 139 -10.58 -0.55 -14.09
C VAL A 139 -10.92 -0.79 -12.60
N ARG A 140 -10.17 -0.18 -11.68
CA ARG A 140 -10.49 -0.22 -10.25
C ARG A 140 -10.57 1.18 -9.69
N VAL A 141 -11.47 1.36 -8.73
CA VAL A 141 -11.57 2.56 -7.90
C VAL A 141 -11.53 2.13 -6.45
N GLY A 142 -10.73 2.80 -5.65
CA GLY A 142 -10.55 2.39 -4.26
C GLY A 142 -9.97 3.46 -3.36
N VAL A 143 -9.80 3.06 -2.10
CA VAL A 143 -9.16 3.85 -1.06
C VAL A 143 -8.06 3.01 -0.44
N GLY A 144 -6.85 3.59 -0.34
CA GLY A 144 -5.73 3.00 0.36
C GLY A 144 -5.43 3.74 1.67
N VAL A 145 -5.04 2.96 2.68
CA VAL A 145 -4.51 3.48 3.94
C VAL A 145 -3.11 2.92 4.12
N PHE A 146 -2.15 3.81 4.37
CA PHE A 146 -0.75 3.45 4.44
C PHE A 146 -0.06 4.16 5.60
N HIS A 147 0.92 3.48 6.17
CA HIS A 147 1.85 3.98 7.16
C HIS A 147 3.26 4.01 6.57
N ILE A 148 3.98 5.11 6.76
CA ILE A 148 5.41 5.26 6.42
C ILE A 148 6.19 5.43 7.71
N SER A 149 7.30 4.70 7.84
CA SER A 149 8.23 4.80 8.97
C SER A 149 9.59 4.21 8.63
N ASN A 150 10.64 4.64 9.35
CA ASN A 150 11.99 4.11 9.13
C ASN A 150 12.33 2.84 9.93
N ALA A 151 11.35 2.24 10.59
CA ALA A 151 11.55 1.05 11.44
C ALA A 151 12.63 1.21 12.53
N GLY A 152 12.89 2.43 12.97
CA GLY A 152 13.91 2.73 13.99
C GLY A 152 15.34 2.85 13.45
N LEU A 153 15.54 2.97 12.14
CA LEU A 153 16.85 3.18 11.53
C LEU A 153 17.38 4.62 11.72
N GLY A 154 16.49 5.58 11.91
CA GLY A 154 16.82 6.99 12.04
C GLY A 154 16.97 7.46 13.50
N TYR A 155 17.35 8.73 13.66
CA TYR A 155 17.45 9.38 14.96
C TYR A 155 16.07 9.64 15.62
N ARG A 156 15.00 9.56 14.86
CA ARG A 156 13.59 9.62 15.28
C ARG A 156 12.75 8.76 14.35
N ASN A 157 11.56 8.39 14.79
CA ASN A 157 10.62 7.60 13.99
C ASN A 157 9.16 7.89 14.40
N PRO A 158 8.63 9.10 14.12
CA PRO A 158 7.24 9.42 14.46
C PRO A 158 6.24 8.65 13.60
N GLY A 159 6.63 8.26 12.39
CA GLY A 159 5.73 7.70 11.39
C GLY A 159 4.79 8.74 10.75
N SER A 160 4.11 8.36 9.70
CA SER A 160 3.09 9.17 9.04
C SER A 160 2.07 8.28 8.36
N GLU A 161 0.78 8.57 8.53
CA GLU A 161 -0.33 7.87 7.90
C GLU A 161 -0.89 8.66 6.73
N GLN A 162 -1.32 7.91 5.71
CA GLN A 162 -1.88 8.46 4.48
C GLN A 162 -3.20 7.78 4.14
N ILE A 163 -4.15 8.57 3.67
CA ILE A 163 -5.37 8.07 3.01
C ILE A 163 -5.34 8.56 1.57
N ILE A 164 -5.33 7.64 0.61
CA ILE A 164 -5.23 7.93 -0.82
C ILE A 164 -6.42 7.34 -1.56
N PHE A 165 -7.16 8.15 -2.25
CA PHE A 165 -8.15 7.73 -3.23
C PHE A 165 -7.44 7.35 -4.53
N LYS A 166 -7.70 6.16 -5.09
CA LYS A 166 -6.96 5.62 -6.24
C LYS A 166 -7.88 5.21 -7.38
N TYR A 167 -7.43 5.52 -8.59
CA TYR A 167 -8.01 5.06 -9.85
C TYR A 167 -6.96 4.23 -10.59
N HIS A 168 -7.25 2.93 -10.81
CA HIS A 168 -6.31 2.01 -11.43
C HIS A 168 -6.71 1.71 -12.87
N ILE A 169 -5.81 1.98 -13.79
CA ILE A 169 -5.97 1.80 -15.24
C ILE A 169 -5.22 0.53 -15.65
N PRO A 170 -5.91 -0.52 -16.13
CA PRO A 170 -5.25 -1.72 -16.63
C PRO A 170 -4.74 -1.50 -18.04
N PHE A 171 -3.58 -2.09 -18.37
CA PHE A 171 -3.04 -2.14 -19.72
C PHE A 171 -2.22 -3.42 -19.95
N ASN A 172 -1.86 -3.73 -21.20
CA ASN A 172 -1.18 -4.97 -21.57
C ASN A 172 0.34 -4.85 -21.49
#